data_a20c7df1a0ffff44e5fa767053e0cd96
#
_entry.id   a20c7df1a0ffff44e5fa767053e0cd96
#
_cell.length_a   1.000
_cell.length_b   1.000
_cell.length_c   1.000
_cell.angle_alpha   90.00
_cell.angle_beta   90.00
_cell.angle_gamma   90.00
#
_symmetry.space_group_name_H-M   'P 1'
#
loop_
_entity.id
_entity.type
_entity.pdbx_description
1 polymer ?
#
loop_
_entity_poly.entity_id
_entity_poly.type
_entity_poly.pdbx_seq_one_letter_code
_entity_poly.pdbx_strand_id
1 'polypeptide(L)'
;MIVKKQFQTLSLIIIQMIIDRIENASRYYALGNGLAQAFEHIKNNDLTEIAPGSYPIIRDKIRMLVFDSKQTNTDRITMEGHRKNIDIQYWIRGSELMGYAPLLSHNLLEPFNEEKDFGNCSADASFTRLEPGMFAIYFPTDLHTAVIDEKCNSSVRKIVFKVCVE
;
A
#
# COMPACT_ATOMS: atom_id res chain seq x y z
N MET A 1 -48.96 -17.79 12.97
CA MET A 1 -48.12 -17.91 11.75
C MET A 1 -46.99 -16.92 11.89
N ILE A 2 -45.81 -17.39 12.33
CA ILE A 2 -44.67 -16.55 12.65
C ILE A 2 -43.78 -16.49 11.38
N VAL A 3 -43.76 -15.34 10.73
CA VAL A 3 -42.89 -15.10 9.61
C VAL A 3 -41.46 -14.95 10.12
N LYS A 4 -40.63 -15.96 9.94
CA LYS A 4 -39.18 -15.86 10.14
C LYS A 4 -38.60 -14.94 9.08
N LYS A 5 -38.29 -13.68 9.45
CA LYS A 5 -37.42 -12.82 8.65
C LYS A 5 -36.04 -13.48 8.59
N GLN A 6 -35.68 -14.06 7.44
CA GLN A 6 -34.32 -14.42 7.12
C GLN A 6 -33.51 -13.12 7.01
N PHE A 7 -32.69 -12.83 8.01
CA PHE A 7 -31.62 -11.87 7.85
C PHE A 7 -30.59 -12.51 6.91
N GLN A 8 -30.58 -12.09 5.67
CA GLN A 8 -29.42 -12.29 4.81
C GLN A 8 -28.28 -11.49 5.43
N THR A 9 -27.36 -12.21 6.08
CA THR A 9 -26.07 -11.67 6.48
C THR A 9 -25.33 -11.34 5.19
N LEU A 10 -25.32 -10.08 4.78
CA LEU A 10 -24.37 -9.62 3.79
C LEU A 10 -23.00 -9.92 4.36
N SER A 11 -22.32 -10.93 3.81
CA SER A 11 -20.92 -11.16 4.06
C SER A 11 -20.18 -9.93 3.56
N LEU A 12 -19.74 -9.08 4.47
CA LEU A 12 -18.87 -7.95 4.15
C LEU A 12 -17.56 -8.57 3.63
N ILE A 13 -17.34 -8.50 2.34
CA ILE A 13 -16.04 -8.88 1.76
C ILE A 13 -15.07 -7.80 2.22
N ILE A 14 -14.30 -8.10 3.25
CA ILE A 14 -13.19 -7.26 3.68
C ILE A 14 -12.05 -7.55 2.71
N ILE A 15 -11.80 -6.62 1.79
CA ILE A 15 -10.60 -6.68 0.96
C ILE A 15 -9.46 -6.23 1.86
N GLN A 16 -8.47 -7.09 2.04
CA GLN A 16 -7.24 -6.83 2.77
C GLN A 16 -6.09 -6.65 1.78
N MET A 17 -4.91 -6.30 2.30
CA MET A 17 -3.69 -6.19 1.51
C MET A 17 -3.58 -7.28 0.43
N ILE A 18 -3.16 -6.87 -0.76
CA ILE A 18 -2.88 -7.77 -1.88
C ILE A 18 -1.40 -7.70 -2.20
N ILE A 19 -0.76 -8.85 -2.40
CA ILE A 19 0.62 -8.96 -2.91
C ILE A 19 0.61 -9.88 -4.12
N ASP A 20 1.23 -9.42 -5.21
CA ASP A 20 1.39 -10.23 -6.43
C ASP A 20 2.56 -9.69 -7.28
N ARG A 21 2.80 -10.30 -8.43
CA ARG A 21 3.76 -9.86 -9.42
C ARG A 21 3.09 -8.95 -10.45
N ILE A 22 3.86 -8.02 -11.01
CA ILE A 22 3.33 -7.00 -11.92
C ILE A 22 2.70 -7.60 -13.20
N GLU A 23 3.13 -8.79 -13.61
CA GLU A 23 2.54 -9.52 -14.75
C GLU A 23 1.08 -9.87 -14.50
N ASN A 24 0.68 -10.01 -13.24
CA ASN A 24 -0.67 -10.35 -12.80
C ASN A 24 -1.57 -9.12 -12.55
N ALA A 25 -1.05 -7.90 -12.67
CA ALA A 25 -1.75 -6.66 -12.30
C ALA A 25 -3.15 -6.52 -12.93
N SER A 26 -3.34 -7.01 -14.16
CA SER A 26 -4.63 -6.93 -14.85
C SER A 26 -5.78 -7.66 -14.13
N ARG A 27 -5.48 -8.62 -13.24
CA ARG A 27 -6.48 -9.31 -12.41
C ARG A 27 -7.16 -8.37 -11.41
N TYR A 28 -6.51 -7.26 -11.08
CA TYR A 28 -6.94 -6.30 -10.06
C TYR A 28 -7.55 -5.03 -10.63
N TYR A 29 -7.64 -4.89 -11.96
CA TYR A 29 -8.22 -3.71 -12.62
C TYR A 29 -9.69 -3.48 -12.24
N ALA A 30 -10.45 -4.58 -12.03
CA ALA A 30 -11.85 -4.51 -11.62
C ALA A 30 -12.08 -3.94 -10.21
N LEU A 31 -11.03 -3.82 -9.38
CA LEU A 31 -11.13 -3.22 -8.05
C LEU A 31 -11.32 -1.70 -8.09
N GLY A 32 -11.02 -1.05 -9.22
CA GLY A 32 -11.26 0.37 -9.41
C GLY A 32 -10.48 0.97 -10.57
N ASN A 33 -11.07 1.98 -11.21
CA ASN A 33 -10.45 2.62 -12.37
C ASN A 33 -9.09 3.29 -12.03
N GLY A 34 -8.97 3.87 -10.83
CA GLY A 34 -7.70 4.48 -10.38
C GLY A 34 -6.59 3.45 -10.22
N LEU A 35 -6.89 2.23 -9.74
CA LEU A 35 -5.92 1.14 -9.66
C LEU A 35 -5.49 0.69 -11.05
N ALA A 36 -6.45 0.51 -11.97
CA ALA A 36 -6.15 0.14 -13.36
C ALA A 36 -5.20 1.15 -14.02
N GLN A 37 -5.48 2.45 -13.87
CA GLN A 37 -4.66 3.54 -14.42
C GLN A 37 -3.25 3.57 -13.83
N ALA A 38 -3.11 3.35 -12.51
CA ALA A 38 -1.80 3.26 -11.87
C ALA A 38 -0.98 2.07 -12.39
N PHE A 39 -1.60 0.89 -12.52
CA PHE A 39 -0.93 -0.29 -13.09
C PHE A 39 -0.57 -0.12 -14.57
N GLU A 40 -1.44 0.49 -15.36
CA GLU A 40 -1.13 0.82 -16.76
C GLU A 40 0.04 1.79 -16.85
N HIS A 41 0.11 2.77 -15.95
CA HIS A 41 1.25 3.68 -15.87
C HIS A 41 2.55 2.93 -15.59
N ILE A 42 2.56 1.98 -14.63
CA ILE A 42 3.73 1.13 -14.34
C ILE A 42 4.15 0.32 -15.58
N LYS A 43 3.19 -0.25 -16.31
CA LYS A 43 3.49 -1.14 -17.45
C LYS A 43 3.93 -0.41 -18.70
N ASN A 44 3.48 0.83 -18.90
CA ASN A 44 3.70 1.59 -20.15
C ASN A 44 4.84 2.60 -20.06
N ASN A 45 5.49 2.74 -18.90
CA ASN A 45 6.59 3.69 -18.72
C ASN A 45 7.82 3.01 -18.13
N ASP A 46 9.00 3.44 -18.56
CA ASP A 46 10.24 3.07 -17.87
C ASP A 46 10.39 3.96 -16.62
N LEU A 47 10.24 3.34 -15.45
CA LEU A 47 10.29 4.03 -14.16
C LEU A 47 11.64 3.84 -13.45
N THR A 48 12.61 3.16 -14.10
CA THR A 48 13.86 2.75 -13.47
C THR A 48 14.77 3.94 -13.12
N GLU A 49 14.78 4.99 -13.95
CA GLU A 49 15.70 6.12 -13.83
C GLU A 49 15.00 7.45 -13.44
N ILE A 50 13.70 7.41 -13.12
CA ILE A 50 13.00 8.63 -12.69
C ILE A 50 13.60 9.11 -11.37
N ALA A 51 13.89 10.41 -11.26
CA ALA A 51 14.45 10.98 -10.02
C ALA A 51 13.53 10.75 -8.82
N PRO A 52 14.04 10.54 -7.60
CA PRO A 52 13.22 10.52 -6.40
C PRO A 52 12.40 11.80 -6.27
N GLY A 53 11.12 11.67 -5.91
CA GLY A 53 10.23 12.81 -5.84
C GLY A 53 8.75 12.45 -5.90
N SER A 54 7.90 13.46 -6.07
CA SER A 54 6.45 13.35 -6.14
C SER A 54 5.94 13.88 -7.48
N TYR A 55 5.16 13.06 -8.18
CA TYR A 55 4.70 13.30 -9.56
C TYR A 55 3.18 13.17 -9.64
N PRO A 56 2.45 14.20 -10.04
CA PRO A 56 1.02 14.08 -10.31
C PRO A 56 0.82 13.28 -11.60
N ILE A 57 0.07 12.19 -11.53
CA ILE A 57 -0.28 11.35 -12.70
C ILE A 57 -1.67 11.74 -13.20
N ILE A 58 -2.64 11.81 -12.28
CA ILE A 58 -3.97 12.37 -12.55
C ILE A 58 -4.25 13.36 -11.43
N ARG A 59 -4.49 14.62 -11.83
CA ARG A 59 -4.72 15.69 -10.88
C ARG A 59 -5.75 15.29 -9.83
N ASP A 60 -5.42 15.52 -8.56
CA ASP A 60 -6.23 15.27 -7.37
C ASP A 60 -6.69 13.80 -7.17
N LYS A 61 -6.31 12.88 -8.06
CA LYS A 61 -6.74 11.47 -8.02
C LYS A 61 -5.59 10.48 -7.87
N ILE A 62 -4.49 10.66 -8.62
CA ILE A 62 -3.36 9.73 -8.61
C ILE A 62 -2.06 10.50 -8.57
N ARG A 63 -1.27 10.22 -7.54
CA ARG A 63 0.08 10.75 -7.36
C ARG A 63 1.06 9.59 -7.25
N MET A 64 2.17 9.69 -7.95
CA MET A 64 3.29 8.75 -7.89
C MET A 64 4.41 9.34 -7.03
N LEU A 65 4.93 8.56 -6.11
CA LEU A 65 6.10 8.87 -5.30
C LEU A 65 7.22 7.90 -5.67
N VAL A 66 8.41 8.41 -5.91
CA VAL A 66 9.61 7.61 -6.21
C VAL A 66 10.56 7.70 -5.03
N PHE A 67 10.94 6.55 -4.50
CA PHE A 67 11.85 6.44 -3.37
C PHE A 67 13.11 5.67 -3.76
N ASP A 68 14.27 6.26 -3.42
CA ASP A 68 15.53 5.56 -3.28
C ASP A 68 15.92 5.61 -1.80
N SER A 69 15.82 4.49 -1.11
CA SER A 69 16.13 4.40 0.31
C SER A 69 17.31 3.48 0.54
N LYS A 70 18.24 3.93 1.39
CA LYS A 70 19.11 3.01 2.11
C LYS A 70 18.33 2.57 3.35
N GLN A 71 18.24 1.29 3.56
CA GLN A 71 17.57 0.76 4.74
C GLN A 71 18.27 1.29 5.99
N THR A 72 17.52 1.90 6.90
CA THR A 72 18.02 2.38 8.20
C THR A 72 17.27 1.65 9.30
N ASN A 73 18.02 1.07 10.25
CA ASN A 73 17.42 0.44 11.43
C ASN A 73 16.64 1.47 12.23
N THR A 74 15.40 1.13 12.57
CA THR A 74 14.64 1.84 13.57
C THR A 74 14.34 0.86 14.70
N ASP A 75 14.72 1.22 15.93
CA ASP A 75 14.45 0.41 17.12
C ASP A 75 12.95 0.27 17.43
N ARG A 76 12.12 1.03 16.74
CA ARG A 76 10.68 1.03 16.92
C ARG A 76 9.97 0.91 15.58
N ILE A 77 9.18 -0.15 15.44
CA ILE A 77 8.29 -0.34 14.28
C ILE A 77 7.04 0.50 14.51
N THR A 78 6.87 1.53 13.66
CA THR A 78 5.64 2.33 13.59
C THR A 78 4.96 2.01 12.29
N MET A 79 3.66 1.73 12.35
CA MET A 79 2.86 1.46 11.16
C MET A 79 2.13 2.71 10.70
N GLU A 80 2.01 2.88 9.41
CA GLU A 80 1.23 3.97 8.82
C GLU A 80 -0.10 3.48 8.26
N GLY A 81 -1.11 4.34 8.32
CA GLY A 81 -2.42 4.11 7.73
C GLY A 81 -2.95 5.36 7.04
N HIS A 82 -3.83 5.14 6.07
CA HIS A 82 -4.48 6.17 5.27
C HIS A 82 -6.00 6.05 5.38
N ARG A 83 -6.74 7.12 5.07
CA ARG A 83 -8.22 7.12 5.08
C ARG A 83 -8.82 7.35 3.71
N LYS A 84 -8.10 8.08 2.85
CA LYS A 84 -8.57 8.58 1.55
C LYS A 84 -7.82 7.97 0.37
N ASN A 85 -6.68 7.32 0.63
CA ASN A 85 -5.84 6.78 -0.43
C ASN A 85 -5.66 5.27 -0.29
N ILE A 86 -5.63 4.60 -1.43
CA ILE A 86 -5.06 3.28 -1.60
C ILE A 86 -3.61 3.46 -2.01
N ASP A 87 -2.70 2.74 -1.38
CA ASP A 87 -1.30 2.70 -1.79
C ASP A 87 -1.03 1.48 -2.66
N ILE A 88 -0.50 1.71 -3.87
CA ILE A 88 0.09 0.65 -4.68
C ILE A 88 1.60 0.85 -4.62
N GLN A 89 2.32 -0.05 -3.96
CA GLN A 89 3.77 -0.02 -3.87
C GLN A 89 4.37 -1.05 -4.83
N TYR A 90 5.30 -0.63 -5.68
CA TYR A 90 5.96 -1.45 -6.69
C TYR A 90 7.48 -1.40 -6.52
N TRP A 91 8.12 -2.57 -6.40
CA TRP A 91 9.57 -2.68 -6.21
C TRP A 91 10.29 -2.82 -7.55
N ILE A 92 11.22 -1.88 -7.81
CA ILE A 92 12.06 -1.87 -9.02
C ILE A 92 13.39 -2.53 -8.74
N ARG A 93 14.01 -2.24 -7.57
CA ARG A 93 15.33 -2.75 -7.19
C ARG A 93 15.41 -2.94 -5.67
N GLY A 94 16.21 -3.93 -5.27
CA GLY A 94 16.35 -4.29 -3.87
C GLY A 94 15.13 -5.02 -3.32
N SER A 95 15.21 -5.50 -2.10
CA SER A 95 14.10 -6.14 -1.38
C SER A 95 13.92 -5.52 -0.01
N GLU A 96 12.69 -5.58 0.49
CA GLU A 96 12.28 -4.96 1.73
C GLU A 96 11.31 -5.88 2.47
N LEU A 97 11.34 -5.87 3.80
CA LEU A 97 10.31 -6.53 4.59
C LEU A 97 9.18 -5.53 4.83
N MET A 98 8.00 -5.86 4.35
CA MET A 98 6.80 -5.05 4.58
C MET A 98 5.98 -5.68 5.70
N GLY A 99 5.76 -4.90 6.76
CA GLY A 99 4.84 -5.24 7.82
C GLY A 99 3.42 -4.86 7.45
N TYR A 100 2.48 -5.72 7.84
CA TYR A 100 1.05 -5.54 7.63
C TYR A 100 0.26 -5.85 8.90
N ALA A 101 -0.76 -5.06 9.18
CA ALA A 101 -1.82 -5.36 10.13
C ALA A 101 -3.15 -4.75 9.66
N PRO A 102 -4.31 -5.40 9.93
CA PRO A 102 -5.60 -4.80 9.65
C PRO A 102 -5.90 -3.64 10.62
N LEU A 103 -6.51 -2.58 10.14
CA LEU A 103 -6.97 -1.45 10.95
C LEU A 103 -8.30 -1.80 11.64
N LEU A 104 -8.29 -2.68 12.63
CA LEU A 104 -9.53 -3.14 13.28
C LEU A 104 -9.88 -2.38 14.57
N SER A 105 -8.91 -1.95 15.37
CA SER A 105 -9.13 -1.29 16.67
C SER A 105 -7.84 -0.72 17.26
N HIS A 106 -6.89 -0.31 16.43
CA HIS A 106 -5.61 0.18 16.93
C HIS A 106 -5.69 1.67 17.26
N ASN A 107 -5.04 2.02 18.36
CA ASN A 107 -4.93 3.43 18.73
C ASN A 107 -3.88 4.11 17.87
N LEU A 108 -4.20 5.31 17.41
CA LEU A 108 -3.22 6.22 16.85
C LEU A 108 -2.21 6.60 17.94
N LEU A 109 -0.94 6.65 17.59
CA LEU A 109 0.12 7.11 18.48
C LEU A 109 0.12 8.64 18.62
N GLU A 110 -0.46 9.32 17.63
CA GLU A 110 -0.61 10.76 17.54
C GLU A 110 -1.88 11.10 16.73
N PRO A 111 -2.40 12.33 16.77
CA PRO A 111 -3.56 12.73 15.98
C PRO A 111 -3.33 12.49 14.49
N PHE A 112 -4.34 11.97 13.80
CA PHE A 112 -4.31 11.76 12.36
C PHE A 112 -4.14 13.07 11.61
N ASN A 113 -3.21 13.10 10.65
CA ASN A 113 -3.01 14.28 9.80
C ASN A 113 -3.91 14.18 8.57
N GLU A 114 -5.03 14.91 8.61
CA GLU A 114 -6.05 14.91 7.55
C GLU A 114 -5.55 15.51 6.22
N GLU A 115 -4.61 16.47 6.28
CA GLU A 115 -4.05 17.12 5.09
C GLU A 115 -3.13 16.17 4.32
N LYS A 116 -2.29 15.41 5.05
CA LYS A 116 -1.38 14.44 4.46
C LYS A 116 -2.00 13.06 4.27
N ASP A 117 -3.23 12.85 4.77
CA ASP A 117 -3.89 11.55 4.83
C ASP A 117 -2.99 10.49 5.48
N PHE A 118 -2.51 10.77 6.68
CA PHE A 118 -1.48 9.99 7.34
C PHE A 118 -1.73 9.87 8.84
N GLY A 119 -1.58 8.65 9.35
CA GLY A 119 -1.61 8.38 10.78
C GLY A 119 -0.60 7.31 11.18
N ASN A 120 0.15 7.58 12.25
CA ASN A 120 1.02 6.60 12.89
C ASN A 120 0.25 5.74 13.88
N CYS A 121 0.39 4.43 13.77
CA CYS A 121 -0.29 3.44 14.59
C CYS A 121 0.70 2.44 15.19
N SER A 122 0.29 1.83 16.31
CA SER A 122 0.97 0.68 16.89
C SER A 122 0.12 -0.57 16.71
N ALA A 123 0.68 -1.61 16.11
CA ALA A 123 0.01 -2.88 15.90
C ALA A 123 1.03 -4.02 15.82
N ASP A 124 0.57 -5.24 16.14
CA ASP A 124 1.34 -6.45 15.87
C ASP A 124 1.29 -6.75 14.37
N ALA A 125 2.43 -6.67 13.72
CA ALA A 125 2.53 -6.82 12.28
C ALA A 125 2.97 -8.22 11.86
N SER A 126 2.39 -8.71 10.77
CA SER A 126 2.94 -9.84 9.99
C SER A 126 3.87 -9.28 8.91
N PHE A 127 4.99 -9.97 8.65
CA PHE A 127 5.99 -9.48 7.71
C PHE A 127 6.10 -10.36 6.47
N THR A 128 6.19 -9.72 5.32
CA THR A 128 6.41 -10.38 4.02
C THR A 128 7.54 -9.68 3.28
N ARG A 129 8.46 -10.47 2.68
CA ARG A 129 9.51 -9.93 1.82
C ARG A 129 8.93 -9.58 0.46
N LEU A 130 9.17 -8.36 0.00
CA LEU A 130 8.85 -7.92 -1.35
C LEU A 130 10.15 -7.69 -2.14
N GLU A 131 10.15 -8.12 -3.39
CA GLU A 131 11.29 -8.20 -4.28
C GLU A 131 10.99 -7.46 -5.60
N PRO A 132 12.00 -7.18 -6.42
CA PRO A 132 11.80 -6.54 -7.72
C PRO A 132 10.78 -7.28 -8.60
N GLY A 133 9.89 -6.50 -9.24
CA GLY A 133 8.78 -7.01 -10.04
C GLY A 133 7.53 -7.37 -9.23
N MET A 134 7.58 -7.29 -7.90
CA MET A 134 6.39 -7.46 -7.04
C MET A 134 5.74 -6.12 -6.74
N PHE A 135 4.45 -6.18 -6.43
CA PHE A 135 3.71 -5.04 -5.88
C PHE A 135 2.89 -5.45 -4.66
N ALA A 136 2.55 -4.46 -3.84
CA ALA A 136 1.56 -4.58 -2.78
C ALA A 136 0.50 -3.49 -2.94
N ILE A 137 -0.78 -3.83 -2.64
CA ILE A 137 -1.89 -2.87 -2.54
C ILE A 137 -2.30 -2.82 -1.08
N TYR A 138 -2.30 -1.63 -0.48
CA TYR A 138 -2.80 -1.35 0.86
C TYR A 138 -4.04 -0.47 0.76
N PHE A 139 -5.13 -0.92 1.36
CA PHE A 139 -6.41 -0.21 1.39
C PHE A 139 -6.51 0.68 2.65
N PRO A 140 -7.47 1.60 2.73
CA PRO A 140 -7.67 2.43 3.93
C PRO A 140 -7.93 1.64 5.23
N THR A 141 -8.24 0.35 5.12
CA THR A 141 -8.39 -0.58 6.25
C THR A 141 -7.11 -1.28 6.66
N ASP A 142 -5.99 -0.97 6.00
CA ASP A 142 -4.71 -1.64 6.18
C ASP A 142 -3.69 -0.71 6.82
N LEU A 143 -2.97 -1.24 7.80
CA LEU A 143 -1.75 -0.64 8.32
C LEU A 143 -0.55 -1.30 7.68
N HIS A 144 0.45 -0.52 7.33
CA HIS A 144 1.67 -1.04 6.73
C HIS A 144 2.91 -0.28 7.20
N THR A 145 4.06 -0.92 7.09
CA THR A 145 5.36 -0.35 7.39
C THR A 145 6.45 -1.05 6.62
N ALA A 146 7.52 -0.34 6.32
CA ALA A 146 8.73 -0.93 5.76
C ALA A 146 9.76 -1.12 6.88
N VAL A 147 10.38 -2.28 6.95
CA VAL A 147 11.48 -2.54 7.86
C VAL A 147 12.68 -3.11 7.11
N ILE A 148 13.85 -2.97 7.72
CA ILE A 148 15.08 -3.51 7.15
C ILE A 148 15.00 -5.01 7.07
N ASP A 149 15.40 -5.53 5.94
CA ASP A 149 15.79 -6.90 5.82
C ASP A 149 17.30 -7.04 6.07
N GLU A 150 17.68 -7.44 7.27
CA GLU A 150 19.09 -7.62 7.66
C GLU A 150 19.87 -8.58 6.75
N LYS A 151 19.14 -9.44 6.02
CA LYS A 151 19.74 -10.36 5.05
C LYS A 151 20.01 -9.70 3.69
N CYS A 152 19.51 -8.48 3.48
CA CYS A 152 19.60 -7.76 2.21
C CYS A 152 20.20 -6.37 2.43
N ASN A 153 21.51 -6.25 2.26
CA ASN A 153 22.25 -4.98 2.44
C ASN A 153 22.21 -4.10 1.16
N SER A 154 21.10 -4.11 0.43
CA SER A 154 20.96 -3.37 -0.82
C SER A 154 20.08 -2.13 -0.65
N SER A 155 20.38 -1.08 -1.44
CA SER A 155 19.44 0.05 -1.57
C SER A 155 18.16 -0.43 -2.24
N VAL A 156 17.03 0.06 -1.73
CA VAL A 156 15.70 -0.22 -2.27
C VAL A 156 15.27 0.95 -3.15
N ARG A 157 14.83 0.65 -4.37
CA ARG A 157 14.12 1.58 -5.23
C ARG A 157 12.69 1.09 -5.39
N LYS A 158 11.73 1.90 -4.93
CA LYS A 158 10.32 1.60 -5.07
C LYS A 158 9.50 2.81 -5.47
N ILE A 159 8.37 2.53 -6.08
CA ILE A 159 7.38 3.52 -6.47
C ILE A 159 6.11 3.26 -5.69
N VAL A 160 5.50 4.33 -5.19
CA VAL A 160 4.22 4.29 -4.50
C VAL A 160 3.22 5.17 -5.23
N PHE A 161 2.14 4.57 -5.70
CA PHE A 161 0.98 5.32 -6.20
C PHE A 161 0.00 5.53 -5.06
N LYS A 162 -0.29 6.79 -4.76
CA LYS A 162 -1.40 7.20 -3.90
C LYS A 162 -2.63 7.39 -4.78
N VAL A 163 -3.59 6.47 -4.66
CA VAL A 163 -4.83 6.49 -5.44
C VAL A 163 -5.97 6.90 -4.52
N CYS A 164 -6.54 8.09 -4.75
CA CYS A 164 -7.65 8.60 -3.95
C CYS A 164 -8.88 7.68 -4.14
N VAL A 165 -9.48 7.25 -3.03
CA VAL A 165 -10.79 6.59 -3.02
C VAL A 165 -11.87 7.67 -2.93
N GLU A 166 -12.84 7.60 -3.84
CA GLU A 166 -13.99 8.50 -3.87
C GLU A 166 -15.07 8.04 -2.87
#